data_3ec9deb22796f0ded7c424299978bc61
#
_entry.id   3ec9deb22796f0ded7c424299978bc61
#
_cell.length_a   1.000
_cell.length_b   1.000
_cell.length_c   1.000
_cell.angle_alpha   90.00
_cell.angle_beta   90.00
_cell.angle_gamma   90.00
#
_symmetry.space_group_name_H-M   'P 1'
#
loop_
_entity.id
_entity.type
_entity.pdbx_description
1 polymer ?
#
loop_
_entity_poly.entity_id
_entity_poly.type
_entity_poly.pdbx_seq_one_letter_code
_entity_poly.pdbx_strand_id
1 'polypeptide(L)'
;MIGLVDGNNFFVSCERIFAPRLERRPVAVLSNNDGCVISRSNEFKALGISMGTPYFELRDRKDLTLLSSNYELYADISRRVIAVLHEFSPDIEQYSIDEAFIHATATDYYRFGLDIRSTILKWVGIPCGVGFAPTKTLAKIANHIGKKSPSGVFVMTERDIPDILSRLPVSEVWGVGRRLAPKLMAAGIRTAWQLATADQVRLRQRFNVSLAKTALELRGESVIGHEDAEALSQSITCSRSFGRPVIDLEELKESVSTYAAKAAEKLRSERQTAAGVNVYFQYYPEYQPYSLPGGMTSLTVMFEQPLSATGPILSAVLPKLDQIYIPDRRYKKSGVVFFGLESAVGQVQGDLFAVRERDEKNERLSAALDSINQKFGKGTLFHLGEGIEKRWSMKRDMLSKPYTTDWKSLLEVR
;
A
#
# COMPACT_ATOMS: atom_id res chain seq x y z
N MET A 1 -3.46 -26.43 -3.26
CA MET A 1 -3.18 -25.36 -4.26
C MET A 1 -3.24 -24.01 -3.56
N ILE A 2 -2.64 -23.01 -4.18
CA ILE A 2 -2.73 -21.62 -3.73
C ILE A 2 -3.80 -20.90 -4.53
N GLY A 3 -4.74 -20.26 -3.86
CA GLY A 3 -5.74 -19.38 -4.48
C GLY A 3 -5.35 -17.91 -4.35
N LEU A 4 -5.58 -17.09 -5.37
CA LEU A 4 -5.59 -15.64 -5.24
C LEU A 4 -7.03 -15.14 -5.34
N VAL A 5 -7.47 -14.40 -4.35
CA VAL A 5 -8.74 -13.66 -4.35
C VAL A 5 -8.43 -12.18 -4.51
N ASP A 6 -9.05 -11.52 -5.48
CA ASP A 6 -8.76 -10.13 -5.85
C ASP A 6 -10.05 -9.36 -6.14
N GLY A 7 -10.29 -8.30 -5.38
CA GLY A 7 -11.48 -7.45 -5.49
C GLY A 7 -11.53 -6.67 -6.81
N ASN A 8 -12.61 -6.83 -7.57
CA ASN A 8 -12.75 -6.17 -8.87
C ASN A 8 -13.00 -4.68 -8.69
N ASN A 9 -12.15 -3.81 -9.30
CA ASN A 9 -12.28 -2.36 -9.20
C ASN A 9 -12.43 -1.89 -7.75
N PHE A 10 -11.67 -2.44 -6.82
CA PHE A 10 -11.94 -2.49 -5.39
C PHE A 10 -12.38 -1.15 -4.80
N PHE A 11 -11.66 -0.04 -5.02
CA PHE A 11 -12.03 1.26 -4.45
C PHE A 11 -13.38 1.75 -4.96
N VAL A 12 -13.65 1.62 -6.26
CA VAL A 12 -14.98 1.97 -6.81
C VAL A 12 -16.06 1.04 -6.25
N SER A 13 -15.77 -0.25 -6.08
CA SER A 13 -16.72 -1.21 -5.51
C SER A 13 -17.03 -0.89 -4.05
N CYS A 14 -16.05 -0.47 -3.25
CA CYS A 14 -16.28 0.01 -1.88
C CYS A 14 -17.22 1.23 -1.84
N GLU A 15 -17.06 2.18 -2.74
CA GLU A 15 -17.93 3.34 -2.82
C GLU A 15 -19.38 2.96 -3.24
N ARG A 16 -19.54 2.01 -4.14
CA ARG A 16 -20.84 1.51 -4.59
C ARG A 16 -21.65 0.83 -3.50
N ILE A 17 -21.01 0.15 -2.54
CA ILE A 17 -21.72 -0.46 -1.39
C ILE A 17 -22.60 0.57 -0.67
N PHE A 18 -22.08 1.77 -0.45
CA PHE A 18 -22.75 2.82 0.31
C PHE A 18 -23.46 3.86 -0.58
N ALA A 19 -23.22 3.84 -1.87
CA ALA A 19 -23.82 4.73 -2.83
C ALA A 19 -24.33 3.97 -4.08
N PRO A 20 -25.43 3.18 -3.97
CA PRO A 20 -25.98 2.40 -5.09
C PRO A 20 -26.29 3.25 -6.35
N ARG A 21 -26.51 4.56 -6.21
CA ARG A 21 -26.67 5.50 -7.32
C ARG A 21 -25.47 5.56 -8.27
N LEU A 22 -24.28 5.05 -7.83
CA LEU A 22 -23.07 4.96 -8.63
C LEU A 22 -23.04 3.70 -9.51
N GLU A 23 -23.99 2.78 -9.34
CA GLU A 23 -24.11 1.61 -10.19
C GLU A 23 -24.38 2.01 -11.66
N ARG A 24 -23.73 1.27 -12.56
CA ARG A 24 -23.83 1.47 -14.01
C ARG A 24 -23.41 2.88 -14.49
N ARG A 25 -22.72 3.65 -13.66
CA ARG A 25 -22.15 4.95 -14.04
C ARG A 25 -20.64 4.86 -14.22
N PRO A 26 -20.05 5.68 -15.10
CA PRO A 26 -18.59 5.84 -15.17
C PRO A 26 -18.08 6.52 -13.90
N VAL A 27 -17.45 5.71 -13.02
CA VAL A 27 -16.89 6.16 -11.74
C VAL A 27 -15.41 5.89 -11.72
N ALA A 28 -14.63 6.85 -11.23
CA ALA A 28 -13.22 6.67 -10.90
C ALA A 28 -12.89 7.22 -9.52
N VAL A 29 -11.93 6.57 -8.85
CA VAL A 29 -11.31 7.06 -7.62
C VAL A 29 -9.94 7.62 -7.95
N LEU A 30 -9.65 8.79 -7.38
CA LEU A 30 -8.42 9.53 -7.60
C LEU A 30 -7.38 9.22 -6.51
N SER A 31 -6.12 9.39 -6.85
CA SER A 31 -4.98 9.24 -5.93
C SER A 31 -4.92 10.39 -4.92
N ASN A 32 -3.90 10.36 -4.05
CA ASN A 32 -3.61 11.46 -3.13
C ASN A 32 -3.61 12.82 -3.84
N ASN A 33 -4.19 13.83 -3.20
CA ASN A 33 -4.37 15.19 -3.73
C ASN A 33 -5.21 15.26 -5.00
N ASP A 34 -6.11 14.29 -5.18
CA ASP A 34 -6.94 14.17 -6.38
C ASP A 34 -6.12 14.20 -7.68
N GLY A 35 -4.90 13.62 -7.64
CA GLY A 35 -3.90 13.79 -8.69
C GLY A 35 -4.22 13.05 -9.98
N CYS A 36 -4.50 11.75 -9.92
CA CYS A 36 -4.75 10.90 -11.08
C CYS A 36 -5.65 9.71 -10.74
N VAL A 37 -6.20 9.09 -11.76
CA VAL A 37 -7.07 7.91 -11.64
C VAL A 37 -6.30 6.69 -11.13
N ILE A 38 -6.77 6.07 -10.02
CA ILE A 38 -6.19 4.85 -9.44
C ILE A 38 -7.16 3.68 -9.35
N SER A 39 -8.47 3.90 -9.53
CA SER A 39 -9.46 2.83 -9.65
C SER A 39 -10.57 3.29 -10.60
N ARG A 40 -11.11 2.36 -11.40
CA ARG A 40 -12.08 2.67 -12.46
C ARG A 40 -13.19 1.63 -12.50
N SER A 41 -14.45 2.06 -12.63
CA SER A 41 -15.54 1.16 -12.96
C SER A 41 -15.42 0.59 -14.37
N ASN A 42 -16.15 -0.46 -14.68
CA ASN A 42 -16.15 -1.04 -16.03
C ASN A 42 -16.67 -0.06 -17.07
N GLU A 43 -17.70 0.73 -16.71
CA GLU A 43 -18.25 1.78 -17.55
C GLU A 43 -17.22 2.89 -17.82
N PHE A 44 -16.39 3.22 -16.83
CA PHE A 44 -15.30 4.18 -17.00
C PHE A 44 -14.21 3.63 -17.93
N LYS A 45 -13.87 2.34 -17.78
CA LYS A 45 -12.91 1.65 -18.67
C LYS A 45 -13.39 1.63 -20.12
N ALA A 46 -14.71 1.43 -20.34
CA ALA A 46 -15.30 1.41 -21.68
C ALA A 46 -15.17 2.74 -22.44
N LEU A 47 -14.97 3.86 -21.73
CA LEU A 47 -14.69 5.17 -22.33
C LEU A 47 -13.25 5.32 -22.83
N GLY A 48 -12.40 4.29 -22.70
CA GLY A 48 -11.00 4.31 -23.15
C GLY A 48 -10.06 5.14 -22.26
N ILE A 49 -10.51 5.67 -21.12
CA ILE A 49 -9.70 6.48 -20.22
C ILE A 49 -8.76 5.57 -19.41
N SER A 50 -7.46 5.84 -19.48
CA SER A 50 -6.41 4.99 -18.89
C SER A 50 -6.25 5.18 -17.38
N MET A 51 -5.69 4.15 -16.70
CA MET A 51 -5.19 4.29 -15.34
C MET A 51 -4.05 5.31 -15.32
N GLY A 52 -4.02 6.15 -14.27
CA GLY A 52 -3.01 7.21 -14.15
C GLY A 52 -3.34 8.50 -14.91
N THR A 53 -4.49 8.57 -15.63
CA THR A 53 -4.93 9.82 -16.27
C THR A 53 -5.05 10.92 -15.22
N PRO A 54 -4.41 12.09 -15.41
CA PRO A 54 -4.46 13.19 -14.46
C PRO A 54 -5.85 13.78 -14.31
N TYR A 55 -6.20 14.21 -13.09
CA TYR A 55 -7.50 14.83 -12.80
C TYR A 55 -7.81 16.05 -13.67
N PHE A 56 -6.82 16.88 -13.96
CA PHE A 56 -7.04 18.11 -14.75
C PHE A 56 -7.52 17.85 -16.18
N GLU A 57 -7.28 16.65 -16.74
CA GLU A 57 -7.81 16.23 -18.04
C GLU A 57 -9.28 15.79 -17.97
N LEU A 58 -9.78 15.50 -16.77
CA LEU A 58 -11.11 14.91 -16.55
C LEU A 58 -12.11 15.85 -15.85
N ARG A 59 -11.62 16.89 -15.19
CA ARG A 59 -12.42 17.76 -14.32
C ARG A 59 -13.64 18.42 -15.00
N ASP A 60 -13.53 18.66 -16.31
CA ASP A 60 -14.59 19.34 -17.08
C ASP A 60 -15.60 18.34 -17.70
N ARG A 61 -15.38 17.02 -17.51
CA ARG A 61 -16.22 15.93 -17.99
C ARG A 61 -17.40 15.68 -17.05
N LYS A 62 -18.58 16.25 -17.37
CA LYS A 62 -19.82 16.12 -16.55
C LYS A 62 -20.45 14.72 -16.60
N ASP A 63 -20.08 13.90 -17.57
CA ASP A 63 -20.52 12.50 -17.72
C ASP A 63 -19.80 11.54 -16.77
N LEU A 64 -18.73 11.98 -16.10
CA LEU A 64 -17.94 11.18 -15.17
C LEU A 64 -18.30 11.50 -13.71
N THR A 65 -18.19 10.48 -12.86
CA THR A 65 -18.16 10.66 -11.41
C THR A 65 -16.75 10.40 -10.90
N LEU A 66 -16.13 11.43 -10.34
CA LEU A 66 -14.79 11.37 -9.77
C LEU A 66 -14.89 11.49 -8.25
N LEU A 67 -14.18 10.62 -7.52
CA LEU A 67 -14.17 10.58 -6.05
C LEU A 67 -12.72 10.66 -5.55
N SER A 68 -12.50 11.36 -4.45
CA SER A 68 -11.23 11.30 -3.71
C SER A 68 -11.10 9.96 -3.01
N SER A 69 -9.85 9.50 -2.78
CA SER A 69 -9.59 8.25 -2.06
C SER A 69 -10.08 8.30 -0.61
N ASN A 70 -10.96 7.39 -0.23
CA ASN A 70 -11.43 7.17 1.14
C ASN A 70 -10.74 5.91 1.72
N TYR A 71 -9.45 6.03 2.05
CA TYR A 71 -8.65 4.89 2.50
C TYR A 71 -9.17 4.25 3.79
N GLU A 72 -9.80 5.04 4.65
CA GLU A 72 -10.42 4.56 5.89
C GLU A 72 -11.55 3.57 5.57
N LEU A 73 -12.41 3.91 4.63
CA LEU A 73 -13.47 3.04 4.12
C LEU A 73 -12.88 1.77 3.46
N TYR A 74 -11.88 1.94 2.60
CA TYR A 74 -11.30 0.82 1.84
C TYR A 74 -10.59 -0.17 2.77
N ALA A 75 -9.92 0.32 3.81
CA ALA A 75 -9.28 -0.52 4.82
C ALA A 75 -10.32 -1.31 5.65
N ASP A 76 -11.46 -0.71 5.97
CA ASP A 76 -12.52 -1.41 6.70
C ASP A 76 -13.13 -2.54 5.84
N ILE A 77 -13.48 -2.24 4.59
CA ILE A 77 -14.02 -3.25 3.67
C ILE A 77 -13.01 -4.37 3.41
N SER A 78 -11.72 -4.04 3.25
CA SER A 78 -10.66 -5.03 3.12
C SER A 78 -10.62 -6.01 4.31
N ARG A 79 -10.67 -5.50 5.54
CA ARG A 79 -10.73 -6.34 6.75
C ARG A 79 -11.94 -7.27 6.76
N ARG A 80 -13.11 -6.80 6.29
CA ARG A 80 -14.31 -7.66 6.18
C ARG A 80 -14.12 -8.75 5.15
N VAL A 81 -13.50 -8.47 4.01
CA VAL A 81 -13.15 -9.50 3.01
C VAL A 81 -12.21 -10.54 3.60
N ILE A 82 -11.15 -10.12 4.31
CA ILE A 82 -10.22 -11.04 4.98
C ILE A 82 -10.94 -11.89 6.05
N ALA A 83 -11.83 -11.29 6.83
CA ALA A 83 -12.63 -12.05 7.81
C ALA A 83 -13.49 -13.13 7.12
N VAL A 84 -14.11 -12.83 5.98
CA VAL A 84 -14.84 -13.83 5.19
C VAL A 84 -13.93 -14.94 4.67
N LEU A 85 -12.70 -14.60 4.23
CA LEU A 85 -11.76 -15.62 3.74
C LEU A 85 -11.33 -16.58 4.84
N HIS A 86 -11.24 -16.15 6.10
CA HIS A 86 -10.96 -17.02 7.23
C HIS A 86 -12.04 -18.08 7.51
N GLU A 87 -13.28 -17.90 7.01
CA GLU A 87 -14.31 -18.95 7.03
C GLU A 87 -14.01 -20.12 6.08
N PHE A 88 -13.16 -19.88 5.07
CA PHE A 88 -12.78 -20.86 4.05
C PHE A 88 -11.43 -21.53 4.32
N SER A 89 -10.51 -20.83 4.98
CA SER A 89 -9.19 -21.36 5.35
C SER A 89 -8.61 -20.57 6.53
N PRO A 90 -7.94 -21.23 7.48
CA PRO A 90 -7.16 -20.53 8.51
C PRO A 90 -5.90 -19.86 7.96
N ASP A 91 -5.39 -20.32 6.81
CA ASP A 91 -4.13 -19.88 6.22
C ASP A 91 -4.40 -18.87 5.08
N ILE A 92 -4.47 -17.60 5.48
CA ILE A 92 -4.71 -16.45 4.60
C ILE A 92 -3.52 -15.49 4.69
N GLU A 93 -2.96 -15.16 3.54
CA GLU A 93 -1.93 -14.14 3.41
C GLU A 93 -2.48 -12.91 2.71
N GLN A 94 -2.68 -11.84 3.46
CA GLN A 94 -3.08 -10.55 2.87
C GLN A 94 -1.91 -9.92 2.13
N TYR A 95 -1.96 -9.91 0.80
CA TYR A 95 -0.90 -9.36 -0.04
C TYR A 95 -1.05 -7.84 -0.27
N SER A 96 -2.29 -7.37 -0.43
CA SER A 96 -2.61 -5.95 -0.59
C SER A 96 -3.94 -5.60 0.07
N ILE A 97 -4.44 -4.40 -0.16
CA ILE A 97 -5.74 -3.96 0.34
C ILE A 97 -6.91 -4.68 -0.36
N ASP A 98 -6.70 -5.20 -1.57
CA ASP A 98 -7.70 -5.82 -2.44
C ASP A 98 -7.36 -7.26 -2.87
N GLU A 99 -6.17 -7.76 -2.52
CA GLU A 99 -5.69 -9.10 -2.87
C GLU A 99 -5.27 -9.90 -1.63
N ALA A 100 -5.68 -11.17 -1.59
CA ALA A 100 -5.21 -12.12 -0.58
C ALA A 100 -4.95 -13.49 -1.21
N PHE A 101 -3.86 -14.14 -0.78
CA PHE A 101 -3.64 -15.55 -1.06
C PHE A 101 -4.35 -16.40 -0.02
N ILE A 102 -4.94 -17.51 -0.47
CA ILE A 102 -5.59 -18.53 0.35
C ILE A 102 -4.93 -19.87 0.09
N HIS A 103 -4.41 -20.48 1.14
CA HIS A 103 -3.91 -21.85 1.08
C HIS A 103 -5.05 -22.80 1.44
N ALA A 104 -5.50 -23.57 0.49
CA ALA A 104 -6.65 -24.43 0.67
C ALA A 104 -6.44 -25.83 0.11
N THR A 105 -7.07 -26.80 0.77
CA THR A 105 -7.23 -28.16 0.27
C THR A 105 -8.71 -28.39 -0.04
N ALA A 106 -9.04 -28.56 -1.30
CA ALA A 106 -10.40 -28.79 -1.75
C ALA A 106 -10.43 -29.95 -2.77
N THR A 107 -11.53 -30.68 -2.82
CA THR A 107 -11.76 -31.73 -3.83
C THR A 107 -12.09 -31.12 -5.19
N ASP A 108 -12.81 -29.99 -5.18
CA ASP A 108 -13.19 -29.21 -6.37
C ASP A 108 -12.87 -27.72 -6.12
N TYR A 109 -11.71 -27.28 -6.62
CA TYR A 109 -11.25 -25.89 -6.51
C TYR A 109 -12.11 -24.90 -7.30
N TYR A 110 -12.74 -25.35 -8.39
CA TYR A 110 -13.61 -24.47 -9.16
C TYR A 110 -14.87 -24.14 -8.37
N ARG A 111 -15.53 -25.16 -7.81
CA ARG A 111 -16.70 -24.97 -6.92
C ARG A 111 -16.33 -24.15 -5.68
N PHE A 112 -15.21 -24.45 -5.06
CA PHE A 112 -14.70 -23.71 -3.91
C PHE A 112 -14.49 -22.22 -4.22
N GLY A 113 -13.96 -21.89 -5.39
CA GLY A 113 -13.81 -20.50 -5.86
C GLY A 113 -15.14 -19.80 -6.09
N LEU A 114 -16.15 -20.49 -6.61
CA LEU A 114 -17.51 -19.94 -6.75
C LEU A 114 -18.13 -19.63 -5.38
N ASP A 115 -17.96 -20.52 -4.41
CA ASP A 115 -18.47 -20.35 -3.07
C ASP A 115 -17.81 -19.16 -2.34
N ILE A 116 -16.47 -18.99 -2.45
CA ILE A 116 -15.77 -17.80 -1.97
C ILE A 116 -16.36 -16.52 -2.58
N ARG A 117 -16.48 -16.48 -3.91
CA ARG A 117 -17.00 -15.29 -4.61
C ARG A 117 -18.41 -14.93 -4.20
N SER A 118 -19.29 -15.92 -4.14
CA SER A 118 -20.70 -15.72 -3.77
C SER A 118 -20.82 -15.23 -2.35
N THR A 119 -20.02 -15.74 -1.41
CA THR A 119 -20.03 -15.36 0.00
C THR A 119 -19.48 -13.93 0.19
N ILE A 120 -18.35 -13.58 -0.44
CA ILE A 120 -17.83 -12.21 -0.37
C ILE A 120 -18.83 -11.22 -0.98
N LEU A 121 -19.44 -11.54 -2.11
CA LEU A 121 -20.45 -10.67 -2.71
C LEU A 121 -21.68 -10.52 -1.81
N LYS A 122 -22.16 -11.61 -1.22
CA LYS A 122 -23.35 -11.60 -0.35
C LYS A 122 -23.11 -10.91 0.98
N TRP A 123 -21.97 -11.12 1.62
CA TRP A 123 -21.72 -10.63 2.99
C TRP A 123 -21.04 -9.27 3.02
N VAL A 124 -20.22 -8.94 2.02
CA VAL A 124 -19.46 -7.70 1.98
C VAL A 124 -19.90 -6.77 0.84
N GLY A 125 -20.46 -7.31 -0.23
CA GLY A 125 -20.89 -6.52 -1.41
C GLY A 125 -19.76 -6.28 -2.44
N ILE A 126 -18.61 -6.96 -2.31
CA ILE A 126 -17.48 -6.80 -3.22
C ILE A 126 -17.46 -7.90 -4.28
N PRO A 127 -17.54 -7.57 -5.57
CA PRO A 127 -17.28 -8.53 -6.63
C PRO A 127 -15.77 -8.84 -6.68
N CYS A 128 -15.40 -10.12 -6.78
CA CYS A 128 -13.99 -10.52 -6.84
C CYS A 128 -13.75 -11.57 -7.93
N GLY A 129 -12.50 -11.73 -8.36
CA GLY A 129 -12.00 -12.83 -9.14
C GLY A 129 -11.24 -13.81 -8.26
N VAL A 130 -11.28 -15.12 -8.60
CA VAL A 130 -10.53 -16.15 -7.89
C VAL A 130 -9.74 -16.98 -8.89
N GLY A 131 -8.44 -17.16 -8.64
CA GLY A 131 -7.57 -18.00 -9.44
C GLY A 131 -6.82 -19.00 -8.57
N PHE A 132 -6.92 -20.29 -8.87
CA PHE A 132 -6.15 -21.33 -8.18
C PHE A 132 -5.04 -21.87 -9.08
N ALA A 133 -3.87 -22.12 -8.49
CA ALA A 133 -2.72 -22.69 -9.17
C ALA A 133 -1.74 -23.34 -8.17
N PRO A 134 -0.69 -24.07 -8.64
CA PRO A 134 0.32 -24.65 -7.77
C PRO A 134 1.15 -23.62 -6.97
N THR A 135 1.36 -22.42 -7.52
CA THR A 135 2.24 -21.39 -6.93
C THR A 135 1.55 -20.02 -6.90
N LYS A 136 2.06 -19.08 -6.09
CA LYS A 136 1.56 -17.71 -6.01
C LYS A 136 1.61 -16.97 -7.35
N THR A 137 2.72 -17.10 -8.08
CA THR A 137 2.88 -16.46 -9.39
C THR A 137 1.87 -17.00 -10.41
N LEU A 138 1.66 -18.32 -10.43
CA LEU A 138 0.65 -18.94 -11.31
C LEU A 138 -0.78 -18.59 -10.86
N ALA A 139 -1.04 -18.47 -9.55
CA ALA A 139 -2.36 -18.07 -9.04
C ALA A 139 -2.74 -16.65 -9.50
N LYS A 140 -1.77 -15.71 -9.59
CA LYS A 140 -2.01 -14.37 -10.18
C LYS A 140 -2.38 -14.45 -11.66
N ILE A 141 -1.74 -15.32 -12.42
CA ILE A 141 -2.08 -15.56 -13.84
C ILE A 141 -3.48 -16.19 -13.93
N ALA A 142 -3.76 -17.19 -13.11
CA ALA A 142 -5.07 -17.84 -13.06
C ALA A 142 -6.18 -16.83 -12.71
N ASN A 143 -5.97 -15.95 -11.75
CA ASN A 143 -6.89 -14.89 -11.39
C ASN A 143 -7.13 -13.91 -12.56
N HIS A 144 -6.07 -13.51 -13.27
CA HIS A 144 -6.18 -12.64 -14.44
C HIS A 144 -7.05 -13.28 -15.56
N ILE A 145 -6.93 -14.59 -15.78
CA ILE A 145 -7.77 -15.35 -16.71
C ILE A 145 -9.20 -15.43 -16.17
N GLY A 146 -9.36 -15.79 -14.91
CA GLY A 146 -10.65 -15.89 -14.23
C GLY A 146 -11.47 -14.60 -14.32
N LYS A 147 -10.85 -13.43 -14.11
CA LYS A 147 -11.51 -12.12 -14.24
C LYS A 147 -12.11 -11.85 -15.64
N LYS A 148 -11.59 -12.50 -16.67
CA LYS A 148 -12.09 -12.40 -18.04
C LYS A 148 -13.16 -13.46 -18.36
N SER A 149 -13.31 -14.47 -17.52
CA SER A 149 -14.34 -15.52 -17.68
C SER A 149 -15.68 -15.07 -17.09
N PRO A 150 -16.81 -15.58 -17.59
CA PRO A 150 -18.13 -15.28 -17.02
C PRO A 150 -18.26 -15.70 -15.54
N SER A 151 -17.63 -16.82 -15.17
CA SER A 151 -17.65 -17.32 -13.78
C SER A 151 -16.81 -16.48 -12.82
N GLY A 152 -15.78 -15.78 -13.32
CA GLY A 152 -14.79 -15.07 -12.51
C GLY A 152 -13.86 -16.00 -11.72
N VAL A 153 -13.86 -17.30 -12.04
CA VAL A 153 -13.00 -18.32 -11.42
C VAL A 153 -12.21 -19.05 -12.50
N PHE A 154 -10.94 -19.31 -12.21
CA PHE A 154 -10.11 -20.18 -13.06
C PHE A 154 -9.19 -21.03 -12.17
N VAL A 155 -9.09 -22.32 -12.55
CA VAL A 155 -8.18 -23.28 -11.90
C VAL A 155 -7.14 -23.70 -12.92
N MET A 156 -5.88 -23.35 -12.67
CA MET A 156 -4.74 -23.71 -13.50
C MET A 156 -4.10 -24.99 -12.96
N THR A 157 -4.11 -26.04 -13.72
CA THR A 157 -3.42 -27.29 -13.41
C THR A 157 -2.01 -27.30 -14.05
N GLU A 158 -1.15 -28.22 -13.62
CA GLU A 158 0.20 -28.36 -14.20
C GLU A 158 0.16 -28.58 -15.72
N ARG A 159 -0.89 -29.24 -16.24
CA ARG A 159 -1.06 -29.49 -17.68
C ARG A 159 -1.32 -28.22 -18.49
N ASP A 160 -1.91 -27.21 -17.87
CA ASP A 160 -2.26 -25.95 -18.53
C ASP A 160 -1.07 -24.99 -18.63
N ILE A 161 -0.05 -25.16 -17.76
CA ILE A 161 1.07 -24.25 -17.60
C ILE A 161 1.79 -23.97 -18.94
N PRO A 162 2.26 -24.95 -19.71
CA PRO A 162 3.02 -24.69 -20.93
C PRO A 162 2.24 -23.90 -21.97
N ASP A 163 0.96 -24.26 -22.19
CA ASP A 163 0.12 -23.60 -23.20
C ASP A 163 -0.18 -22.15 -22.81
N ILE A 164 -0.60 -21.90 -21.56
CA ILE A 164 -0.92 -20.57 -21.06
C ILE A 164 0.32 -19.67 -21.06
N LEU A 165 1.44 -20.14 -20.54
CA LEU A 165 2.66 -19.34 -20.43
C LEU A 165 3.31 -19.05 -21.79
N SER A 166 3.13 -19.91 -22.79
CA SER A 166 3.63 -19.69 -24.15
C SER A 166 2.98 -18.49 -24.83
N ARG A 167 1.71 -18.22 -24.50
CA ARG A 167 0.94 -17.09 -25.05
C ARG A 167 1.01 -15.83 -24.20
N LEU A 168 1.44 -15.93 -22.94
CA LEU A 168 1.52 -14.80 -22.02
C LEU A 168 2.79 -14.00 -22.24
N PRO A 169 2.72 -12.69 -22.59
CA PRO A 169 3.89 -11.83 -22.67
C PRO A 169 4.63 -11.77 -21.32
N VAL A 170 5.95 -11.74 -21.35
CA VAL A 170 6.77 -11.66 -20.14
C VAL A 170 6.48 -10.40 -19.29
N SER A 171 6.01 -9.33 -19.91
CA SER A 171 5.60 -8.09 -19.24
C SER A 171 4.37 -8.24 -18.35
N GLU A 172 3.57 -9.29 -18.55
CA GLU A 172 2.38 -9.61 -17.75
C GLU A 172 2.69 -10.47 -16.52
N VAL A 173 3.95 -10.93 -16.39
CA VAL A 173 4.37 -11.76 -15.26
C VAL A 173 4.56 -10.90 -14.01
N TRP A 174 4.05 -11.37 -12.88
CA TRP A 174 4.24 -10.72 -11.59
C TRP A 174 5.72 -10.50 -11.27
N GLY A 175 6.08 -9.28 -10.85
CA GLY A 175 7.46 -8.86 -10.63
C GLY A 175 8.21 -8.36 -11.88
N VAL A 176 7.65 -8.51 -13.08
CA VAL A 176 8.23 -7.99 -14.33
C VAL A 176 7.63 -6.63 -14.66
N GLY A 177 8.22 -5.57 -14.09
CA GLY A 177 7.78 -4.20 -14.32
C GLY A 177 8.35 -3.55 -15.60
N ARG A 178 7.92 -2.31 -15.86
CA ARG A 178 8.28 -1.51 -17.07
C ARG A 178 9.78 -1.41 -17.33
N ARG A 179 10.64 -1.47 -16.29
CA ARG A 179 12.11 -1.41 -16.44
C ARG A 179 12.74 -2.76 -16.74
N LEU A 180 12.10 -3.85 -16.30
CA LEU A 180 12.64 -5.19 -16.43
C LEU A 180 12.19 -5.85 -17.74
N ALA A 181 10.95 -5.65 -18.17
CA ALA A 181 10.42 -6.23 -19.39
C ALA A 181 11.28 -5.95 -20.65
N PRO A 182 11.70 -4.70 -20.94
CA PRO A 182 12.57 -4.43 -22.10
C PRO A 182 13.92 -5.15 -22.02
N LYS A 183 14.50 -5.28 -20.82
CA LYS A 183 15.78 -5.98 -20.62
C LYS A 183 15.66 -7.47 -20.88
N LEU A 184 14.54 -8.09 -20.47
CA LEU A 184 14.22 -9.49 -20.75
C LEU A 184 14.01 -9.72 -22.25
N MET A 185 13.24 -8.86 -22.92
CA MET A 185 13.01 -8.93 -24.37
C MET A 185 14.32 -8.81 -25.16
N ALA A 186 15.23 -7.90 -24.76
CA ALA A 186 16.57 -7.77 -25.34
C ALA A 186 17.45 -9.01 -25.09
N ALA A 187 17.16 -9.79 -24.03
CA ALA A 187 17.82 -11.06 -23.75
C ALA A 187 17.16 -12.26 -24.46
N GLY A 188 16.16 -12.04 -25.34
CA GLY A 188 15.44 -13.08 -26.05
C GLY A 188 14.26 -13.70 -25.27
N ILE A 189 13.96 -13.21 -24.04
CA ILE A 189 12.88 -13.72 -23.20
C ILE A 189 11.64 -12.84 -23.41
N ARG A 190 10.70 -13.30 -24.25
CA ARG A 190 9.50 -12.54 -24.64
C ARG A 190 8.22 -13.07 -24.01
N THR A 191 8.18 -14.35 -23.66
CA THR A 191 7.01 -15.00 -23.07
C THR A 191 7.29 -15.48 -21.64
N ALA A 192 6.24 -15.70 -20.87
CA ALA A 192 6.34 -16.27 -19.53
C ALA A 192 6.96 -17.68 -19.56
N TRP A 193 6.69 -18.47 -20.62
CA TRP A 193 7.28 -19.79 -20.79
C TRP A 193 8.79 -19.72 -21.01
N GLN A 194 9.25 -18.78 -21.84
CA GLN A 194 10.70 -18.58 -22.03
C GLN A 194 11.38 -18.14 -20.73
N LEU A 195 10.71 -17.36 -19.88
CA LEU A 195 11.21 -17.02 -18.55
C LEU A 195 11.25 -18.26 -17.65
N ALA A 196 10.17 -19.06 -17.63
CA ALA A 196 10.09 -20.29 -16.83
C ALA A 196 11.21 -21.28 -17.18
N THR A 197 11.53 -21.43 -18.47
CA THR A 197 12.54 -22.38 -18.98
C THR A 197 13.95 -21.83 -19.06
N ALA A 198 14.15 -20.54 -18.72
CA ALA A 198 15.47 -19.90 -18.73
C ALA A 198 16.39 -20.48 -17.66
N ASP A 199 17.71 -20.42 -17.94
CA ASP A 199 18.73 -20.87 -17.01
C ASP A 199 18.75 -20.01 -15.74
N GLN A 200 18.62 -20.67 -14.58
CA GLN A 200 18.49 -20.04 -13.28
C GLN A 200 19.73 -19.25 -12.85
N VAL A 201 20.92 -19.77 -13.18
CA VAL A 201 22.19 -19.12 -12.83
C VAL A 201 22.33 -17.83 -13.61
N ARG A 202 22.01 -17.86 -14.93
CA ARG A 202 22.04 -16.67 -15.79
C ARG A 202 21.00 -15.63 -15.37
N LEU A 203 19.78 -16.04 -14.99
CA LEU A 203 18.77 -15.12 -14.49
C LEU A 203 19.24 -14.40 -13.22
N ARG A 204 19.83 -15.16 -12.28
CA ARG A 204 20.33 -14.60 -11.01
C ARG A 204 21.49 -13.64 -11.22
N GLN A 205 22.46 -13.99 -12.08
CA GLN A 205 23.64 -13.17 -12.35
C GLN A 205 23.32 -11.91 -13.16
N ARG A 206 22.49 -12.03 -14.20
CA ARG A 206 22.22 -10.94 -15.13
C ARG A 206 21.13 -9.97 -14.65
N PHE A 207 20.22 -10.46 -13.83
CA PHE A 207 19.08 -9.68 -13.33
C PHE A 207 19.07 -9.63 -11.81
N ASN A 208 18.40 -10.56 -11.14
CA ASN A 208 18.35 -10.62 -9.67
C ASN A 208 17.77 -11.96 -9.18
N VAL A 209 17.89 -12.18 -7.86
CA VAL A 209 17.35 -13.38 -7.18
C VAL A 209 15.83 -13.47 -7.28
N SER A 210 15.11 -12.34 -7.19
CA SER A 210 13.65 -12.33 -7.23
C SER A 210 13.14 -12.83 -8.57
N LEU A 211 13.75 -12.44 -9.70
CA LEU A 211 13.36 -12.93 -11.01
C LEU A 211 13.64 -14.43 -11.17
N ALA A 212 14.75 -14.92 -10.62
CA ALA A 212 15.05 -16.36 -10.61
C ALA A 212 14.00 -17.13 -9.79
N LYS A 213 13.59 -16.64 -8.60
CA LYS A 213 12.47 -17.20 -7.83
C LYS A 213 11.16 -17.20 -8.66
N THR A 214 10.84 -16.08 -9.34
CA THR A 214 9.65 -16.00 -10.21
C THR A 214 9.68 -17.04 -11.32
N ALA A 215 10.84 -17.32 -11.92
CA ALA A 215 10.97 -18.34 -12.97
C ALA A 215 10.72 -19.76 -12.44
N LEU A 216 11.12 -20.08 -11.20
CA LEU A 216 10.79 -21.35 -10.53
C LEU A 216 9.29 -21.44 -10.26
N GLU A 217 8.70 -20.39 -9.73
CA GLU A 217 7.25 -20.31 -9.51
C GLU A 217 6.44 -20.59 -10.79
N LEU A 218 6.88 -20.05 -11.92
CA LEU A 218 6.24 -20.31 -13.22
C LEU A 218 6.36 -21.77 -13.68
N ARG A 219 7.33 -22.55 -13.16
CA ARG A 219 7.45 -24.00 -13.39
C ARG A 219 6.52 -24.83 -12.52
N GLY A 220 5.87 -24.23 -11.54
CA GLY A 220 5.08 -24.93 -10.53
C GLY A 220 5.85 -25.23 -9.24
N GLU A 221 7.09 -24.77 -9.11
CA GLU A 221 7.91 -24.93 -7.91
C GLU A 221 7.64 -23.77 -6.94
N SER A 222 6.94 -24.01 -5.83
CA SER A 222 6.61 -22.97 -4.83
C SER A 222 7.85 -22.61 -4.01
N VAL A 223 8.41 -21.44 -4.26
CA VAL A 223 9.64 -20.91 -3.61
C VAL A 223 9.44 -19.54 -2.95
N ILE A 224 8.27 -18.93 -3.12
CA ILE A 224 7.88 -17.70 -2.43
C ILE A 224 7.03 -18.11 -1.23
N GLY A 225 7.66 -18.20 -0.06
CA GLY A 225 7.03 -18.64 1.19
C GLY A 225 6.17 -17.57 1.85
N HIS A 226 5.49 -17.97 2.92
CA HIS A 226 4.74 -17.09 3.82
C HIS A 226 5.70 -16.24 4.70
N GLU A 227 6.90 -16.76 4.96
CA GLU A 227 7.91 -16.15 5.83
C GLU A 227 8.44 -14.80 5.31
N ASP A 228 8.39 -14.57 3.98
CA ASP A 228 8.79 -13.28 3.40
C ASP A 228 7.81 -12.13 3.80
N ALA A 229 6.62 -12.45 4.33
CA ALA A 229 5.62 -11.47 4.78
C ALA A 229 5.72 -11.13 6.28
N GLU A 230 6.31 -12.00 7.10
CA GLU A 230 6.46 -11.82 8.56
C GLU A 230 7.82 -11.21 8.96
N ALA A 231 8.72 -10.98 8.00
CA ALA A 231 10.00 -10.35 8.29
C ALA A 231 9.79 -8.94 8.88
N LEU A 232 10.40 -8.68 10.03
CA LEU A 232 10.40 -7.36 10.66
C LEU A 232 10.83 -6.29 9.67
N SER A 233 10.12 -5.17 9.67
CA SER A 233 10.45 -4.03 8.81
C SER A 233 11.89 -3.60 9.05
N GLN A 234 12.69 -3.45 8.00
CA GLN A 234 14.06 -2.92 8.10
C GLN A 234 14.08 -1.38 8.15
N SER A 235 13.00 -0.75 7.74
CA SER A 235 12.79 0.70 7.83
C SER A 235 11.31 1.03 7.86
N ILE A 236 10.93 2.09 8.56
CA ILE A 236 9.56 2.62 8.57
C ILE A 236 9.55 4.00 7.94
N THR A 237 8.81 4.13 6.86
CA THR A 237 8.67 5.40 6.12
C THR A 237 7.27 5.96 6.28
N CYS A 238 7.17 7.24 6.65
CA CYS A 238 5.94 8.00 6.59
C CYS A 238 6.16 9.30 5.81
N SER A 239 5.44 9.47 4.72
CA SER A 239 5.57 10.66 3.86
C SER A 239 4.28 10.94 3.09
N ARG A 240 3.99 12.21 2.82
CA ARG A 240 2.86 12.62 1.98
C ARG A 240 3.23 13.84 1.15
N SER A 241 2.65 13.90 -0.05
CA SER A 241 2.64 15.14 -0.83
C SER A 241 1.63 16.11 -0.22
N PHE A 242 1.97 17.39 -0.21
CA PHE A 242 1.12 18.45 0.30
C PHE A 242 -0.05 18.74 -0.64
N GLY A 243 -1.18 19.18 -0.09
CA GLY A 243 -2.35 19.61 -0.87
C GLY A 243 -2.14 20.93 -1.62
N ARG A 244 -1.19 21.73 -1.16
CA ARG A 244 -0.69 22.97 -1.77
C ARG A 244 0.82 23.07 -1.59
N PRO A 245 1.52 23.89 -2.41
CA PRO A 245 2.91 24.19 -2.12
C PRO A 245 3.06 24.84 -0.74
N VAL A 246 4.01 24.36 0.04
CA VAL A 246 4.39 24.91 1.35
C VAL A 246 5.67 25.71 1.16
N ILE A 247 5.74 26.89 1.79
CA ILE A 247 6.91 27.77 1.77
C ILE A 247 7.43 27.97 3.20
N ASP A 248 6.51 28.00 4.16
CA ASP A 248 6.81 28.27 5.56
C ASP A 248 7.46 27.10 6.28
N LEU A 249 8.51 27.39 7.06
CA LEU A 249 9.26 26.39 7.82
C LEU A 249 8.41 25.79 8.95
N GLU A 250 7.55 26.57 9.59
CA GLU A 250 6.71 26.06 10.68
C GLU A 250 5.70 25.05 10.17
N GLU A 251 5.11 25.27 8.99
CA GLU A 251 4.24 24.26 8.35
C GLU A 251 5.02 22.98 7.98
N LEU A 252 6.29 23.09 7.59
CA LEU A 252 7.15 21.92 7.36
C LEU A 252 7.44 21.19 8.66
N LYS A 253 7.72 21.90 9.76
CA LYS A 253 7.91 21.31 11.10
C LYS A 253 6.66 20.58 11.58
N GLU A 254 5.46 21.17 11.40
CA GLU A 254 4.18 20.50 11.69
C GLU A 254 4.01 19.20 10.90
N SER A 255 4.34 19.22 9.60
CA SER A 255 4.23 18.05 8.74
C SER A 255 5.18 16.93 9.16
N VAL A 256 6.43 17.27 9.49
CA VAL A 256 7.43 16.32 10.01
C VAL A 256 6.99 15.75 11.34
N SER A 257 6.49 16.60 12.26
CA SER A 257 5.95 16.15 13.54
C SER A 257 4.84 15.12 13.37
N THR A 258 3.88 15.41 12.48
CA THR A 258 2.79 14.48 12.17
C THR A 258 3.28 13.16 11.60
N TYR A 259 4.26 13.18 10.67
CA TYR A 259 4.75 11.94 10.07
C TYR A 259 5.67 11.17 11.02
N ALA A 260 6.46 11.85 11.84
CA ALA A 260 7.26 11.23 12.88
C ALA A 260 6.39 10.55 13.95
N ALA A 261 5.32 11.22 14.40
CA ALA A 261 4.37 10.64 15.34
C ALA A 261 3.71 9.35 14.80
N LYS A 262 3.23 9.37 13.53
CA LYS A 262 2.65 8.20 12.87
C LYS A 262 3.64 7.07 12.67
N ALA A 263 4.87 7.38 12.31
CA ALA A 263 5.91 6.37 12.13
C ALA A 263 6.36 5.79 13.47
N ALA A 264 6.41 6.59 14.54
CA ALA A 264 6.70 6.15 15.90
C ALA A 264 5.57 5.26 16.48
N GLU A 265 4.30 5.58 16.20
CA GLU A 265 3.16 4.72 16.53
C GLU A 265 3.33 3.33 15.87
N LYS A 266 3.75 3.30 14.59
CA LYS A 266 4.02 2.05 13.89
C LYS A 266 5.21 1.28 14.49
N LEU A 267 6.31 1.97 14.85
CA LEU A 267 7.44 1.36 15.57
C LEU A 267 6.95 0.63 16.83
N ARG A 268 6.16 1.31 17.66
CA ARG A 268 5.62 0.74 18.90
C ARG A 268 4.68 -0.43 18.65
N SER A 269 3.82 -0.33 17.62
CA SER A 269 2.90 -1.43 17.27
C SER A 269 3.64 -2.68 16.79
N GLU A 270 4.80 -2.54 16.14
CA GLU A 270 5.69 -3.63 15.73
C GLU A 270 6.71 -4.01 16.81
N ARG A 271 6.61 -3.41 18.02
CA ARG A 271 7.55 -3.61 19.13
C ARG A 271 9.01 -3.41 18.73
N GLN A 272 9.26 -2.35 17.96
CA GLN A 272 10.59 -1.97 17.49
C GLN A 272 11.01 -0.60 18.03
N THR A 273 12.31 -0.36 18.04
CA THR A 273 12.97 0.94 18.24
C THR A 273 13.79 1.28 17.00
N ALA A 274 14.13 2.54 16.79
CA ALA A 274 14.95 3.01 15.68
C ALA A 274 16.24 3.64 16.19
N ALA A 275 17.37 3.34 15.55
CA ALA A 275 18.67 3.98 15.84
C ALA A 275 18.75 5.40 15.27
N GLY A 276 17.92 5.74 14.30
CA GLY A 276 17.91 7.08 13.72
C GLY A 276 16.76 7.31 12.75
N VAL A 277 16.68 8.54 12.26
CA VAL A 277 15.69 8.99 11.31
C VAL A 277 16.33 9.85 10.22
N ASN A 278 15.96 9.59 8.97
CA ASN A 278 16.21 10.51 7.87
C ASN A 278 14.93 11.33 7.62
N VAL A 279 15.06 12.65 7.62
CA VAL A 279 14.00 13.59 7.27
C VAL A 279 14.33 14.22 5.93
N TYR A 280 13.34 14.36 5.06
CA TYR A 280 13.55 14.98 3.76
C TYR A 280 12.41 15.89 3.34
N PHE A 281 12.76 16.90 2.55
CA PHE A 281 11.85 17.81 1.87
C PHE A 281 12.07 17.69 0.36
N GLN A 282 10.99 17.56 -0.40
CA GLN A 282 11.02 17.66 -1.86
C GLN A 282 10.37 18.99 -2.27
N TYR A 283 10.99 19.69 -3.21
CA TYR A 283 10.49 20.97 -3.71
C TYR A 283 10.37 20.98 -5.23
N TYR A 284 9.56 21.91 -5.75
CA TYR A 284 9.43 22.15 -7.17
C TYR A 284 10.67 22.83 -7.72
N PRO A 285 11.08 22.56 -8.98
CA PRO A 285 12.11 23.34 -9.65
C PRO A 285 11.63 24.79 -9.86
N GLU A 286 12.57 25.74 -9.87
CA GLU A 286 12.24 27.18 -9.96
C GLU A 286 11.59 27.60 -11.30
N TYR A 287 11.90 26.92 -12.39
CA TYR A 287 11.56 27.37 -13.76
C TYR A 287 11.03 26.28 -14.69
N GLN A 288 10.39 25.21 -14.16
CA GLN A 288 10.01 24.12 -15.05
C GLN A 288 8.59 23.60 -14.83
N PRO A 289 7.93 23.11 -15.91
CA PRO A 289 6.59 22.54 -15.82
C PRO A 289 6.55 21.37 -14.82
N TYR A 290 5.39 21.15 -14.22
CA TYR A 290 5.09 20.20 -13.14
C TYR A 290 5.54 18.74 -13.38
N SER A 291 6.05 18.39 -14.55
CA SER A 291 6.42 17.05 -14.97
C SER A 291 7.85 16.62 -14.65
N LEU A 292 8.75 17.52 -14.25
CA LEU A 292 10.14 17.18 -13.96
C LEU A 292 10.41 16.96 -12.46
N PRO A 293 11.32 16.03 -12.10
CA PRO A 293 11.66 15.79 -10.70
C PRO A 293 12.24 17.07 -10.07
N GLY A 294 11.60 17.54 -9.01
CA GLY A 294 12.12 18.64 -8.21
C GLY A 294 13.36 18.22 -7.43
N GLY A 295 13.99 19.19 -6.78
CA GLY A 295 15.09 18.95 -5.85
C GLY A 295 14.61 18.31 -4.55
N MET A 296 15.55 17.79 -3.78
CA MET A 296 15.33 17.23 -2.45
C MET A 296 16.46 17.66 -1.53
N THR A 297 16.11 18.07 -0.32
CA THR A 297 17.04 18.22 0.79
C THR A 297 16.73 17.15 1.83
N SER A 298 17.74 16.67 2.55
CA SER A 298 17.55 15.68 3.60
C SER A 298 18.56 15.83 4.70
N LEU A 299 18.16 15.38 5.90
CA LEU A 299 18.96 15.36 7.12
C LEU A 299 18.82 14.00 7.78
N THR A 300 19.94 13.43 8.20
CA THR A 300 19.96 12.22 9.02
C THR A 300 20.25 12.60 10.47
N VAL A 301 19.40 12.17 11.37
CA VAL A 301 19.56 12.33 12.82
C VAL A 301 19.76 10.96 13.44
N MET A 302 20.93 10.73 14.02
CA MET A 302 21.20 9.55 14.85
C MET A 302 20.74 9.85 16.27
N PHE A 303 20.13 8.87 16.92
CA PHE A 303 19.77 8.94 18.31
C PHE A 303 20.91 8.39 19.18
N GLU A 304 21.12 8.96 20.36
CA GLU A 304 22.12 8.44 21.31
C GLU A 304 21.77 7.03 21.78
N GLN A 305 20.48 6.74 21.87
CA GLN A 305 19.93 5.40 22.14
C GLN A 305 18.75 5.15 21.18
N PRO A 306 18.46 3.89 20.80
CA PRO A 306 17.31 3.59 19.96
C PRO A 306 15.99 4.08 20.61
N LEU A 307 15.17 4.82 19.85
CA LEU A 307 13.95 5.46 20.32
C LEU A 307 12.70 4.88 19.64
N SER A 308 11.58 4.85 20.39
CA SER A 308 10.23 4.63 19.88
C SER A 308 9.22 5.68 20.40
N ALA A 309 9.57 6.40 21.48
CA ALA A 309 8.72 7.43 22.04
C ALA A 309 8.71 8.69 21.17
N THR A 310 7.52 9.21 20.86
CA THR A 310 7.34 10.35 19.94
C THR A 310 7.99 11.63 20.44
N GLY A 311 7.83 11.97 21.73
CA GLY A 311 8.38 13.21 22.30
C GLY A 311 9.90 13.35 22.12
N PRO A 312 10.72 12.40 22.59
CA PRO A 312 12.17 12.39 22.38
C PRO A 312 12.58 12.47 20.91
N ILE A 313 11.90 11.74 20.02
CA ILE A 313 12.12 11.80 18.57
C ILE A 313 11.93 13.22 18.05
N LEU A 314 10.80 13.87 18.37
CA LEU A 314 10.53 15.25 17.95
C LEU A 314 11.55 16.23 18.50
N SER A 315 11.95 16.09 19.77
CA SER A 315 12.97 16.93 20.39
C SER A 315 14.34 16.81 19.71
N ALA A 316 14.69 15.62 19.21
CA ALA A 316 15.94 15.41 18.48
C ALA A 316 15.92 15.96 17.05
N VAL A 317 14.74 15.98 16.40
CA VAL A 317 14.58 16.27 14.97
C VAL A 317 14.27 17.72 14.69
N LEU A 318 13.25 18.30 15.37
CA LEU A 318 12.68 19.60 14.99
C LEU A 318 13.70 20.75 15.03
N PRO A 319 14.61 20.85 16.02
CA PRO A 319 15.60 21.94 16.06
C PRO A 319 16.61 21.89 14.89
N LYS A 320 16.73 20.76 14.20
CA LYS A 320 17.71 20.58 13.12
C LYS A 320 17.14 20.83 11.72
N LEU A 321 15.82 21.02 11.58
CA LEU A 321 15.17 21.17 10.28
C LEU A 321 15.59 22.43 9.52
N ASP A 322 16.02 23.48 10.25
CA ASP A 322 16.56 24.70 9.65
C ASP A 322 17.77 24.43 8.74
N GLN A 323 18.53 23.34 8.99
CA GLN A 323 19.70 22.98 8.21
C GLN A 323 19.36 22.51 6.78
N ILE A 324 18.14 22.03 6.54
CA ILE A 324 17.69 21.52 5.24
C ILE A 324 16.58 22.38 4.62
N TYR A 325 16.16 23.42 5.34
CA TYR A 325 15.22 24.39 4.80
C TYR A 325 15.94 25.39 3.90
N ILE A 326 15.40 25.62 2.73
CA ILE A 326 15.87 26.64 1.78
C ILE A 326 14.73 27.67 1.67
N PRO A 327 14.97 28.93 2.05
CA PRO A 327 13.98 30.00 1.93
C PRO A 327 13.44 30.13 0.50
N ASP A 328 12.20 30.56 0.38
CA ASP A 328 11.50 30.83 -0.87
C ASP A 328 11.26 29.61 -1.80
N ARG A 329 11.69 28.42 -1.39
CA ARG A 329 11.36 27.18 -2.11
C ARG A 329 9.92 26.75 -1.90
N ARG A 330 9.28 26.30 -2.97
CA ARG A 330 7.93 25.73 -2.95
C ARG A 330 8.04 24.23 -2.71
N TYR A 331 7.83 23.81 -1.46
CA TYR A 331 7.89 22.39 -1.09
C TYR A 331 6.60 21.68 -1.48
N LYS A 332 6.75 20.45 -2.01
CA LYS A 332 5.64 19.61 -2.48
C LYS A 332 5.40 18.36 -1.63
N LYS A 333 6.41 17.97 -0.83
CA LYS A 333 6.35 16.74 -0.03
C LYS A 333 7.36 16.81 1.11
N SER A 334 7.00 16.26 2.26
CA SER A 334 7.92 15.91 3.33
C SER A 334 7.79 14.45 3.72
N GLY A 335 8.79 13.92 4.41
CA GLY A 335 8.74 12.56 4.93
C GLY A 335 9.84 12.26 5.91
N VAL A 336 9.61 11.20 6.68
CA VAL A 336 10.55 10.61 7.63
C VAL A 336 10.78 9.15 7.27
N VAL A 337 12.01 8.67 7.47
CA VAL A 337 12.41 7.28 7.30
C VAL A 337 13.17 6.87 8.54
N PHE A 338 12.56 6.06 9.40
CA PHE A 338 13.25 5.42 10.52
C PHE A 338 14.07 4.24 10.02
N PHE A 339 15.27 4.10 10.52
CA PHE A 339 16.22 3.04 10.13
C PHE A 339 17.00 2.51 11.35
N GLY A 340 17.76 1.41 11.15
CA GLY A 340 18.42 0.71 12.24
C GLY A 340 17.37 0.22 13.24
N LEU A 341 16.35 -0.51 12.69
CA LEU A 341 15.26 -0.99 13.51
C LEU A 341 15.69 -2.24 14.26
N GLU A 342 15.39 -2.24 15.57
CA GLU A 342 15.71 -3.32 16.49
C GLU A 342 14.48 -3.72 17.29
N SER A 343 14.40 -4.98 17.72
CA SER A 343 13.33 -5.44 18.59
C SER A 343 13.38 -4.70 19.93
N ALA A 344 12.27 -4.13 20.36
CA ALA A 344 12.14 -3.53 21.69
C ALA A 344 12.08 -4.61 22.80
N VAL A 345 11.91 -5.90 22.43
CA VAL A 345 11.85 -7.05 23.33
C VAL A 345 13.26 -7.71 23.32
N GLY A 346 14.03 -7.46 24.36
CA GLY A 346 15.37 -8.07 24.54
C GLY A 346 16.23 -7.25 25.49
N GLN A 347 17.29 -7.89 26.01
CA GLN A 347 18.28 -7.18 26.78
C GLN A 347 19.00 -6.19 25.87
N VAL A 348 18.72 -4.90 26.04
CA VAL A 348 19.55 -3.88 25.43
C VAL A 348 20.92 -3.97 26.09
N GLN A 349 21.94 -4.30 25.31
CA GLN A 349 23.32 -4.32 25.80
C GLN A 349 23.64 -2.92 26.32
N GLY A 350 23.80 -2.81 27.64
CA GLY A 350 24.17 -1.56 28.28
C GLY A 350 25.57 -1.14 27.84
N ASP A 351 25.72 0.13 27.47
CA ASP A 351 27.05 0.73 27.41
C ASP A 351 27.61 0.74 28.84
N LEU A 352 28.87 0.34 29.01
CA LEU A 352 29.51 0.16 30.33
C LEU A 352 29.54 1.49 31.12
N PHE A 353 29.36 2.62 30.44
CA PHE A 353 29.46 3.99 30.99
C PHE A 353 28.16 4.78 30.89
N ALA A 354 27.13 4.27 30.24
CA ALA A 354 25.84 4.95 30.18
C ALA A 354 24.94 4.48 31.34
N VAL A 355 24.66 5.39 32.26
CA VAL A 355 23.57 5.21 33.25
C VAL A 355 22.26 5.31 32.47
N ARG A 356 21.66 4.16 32.17
CA ARG A 356 20.32 4.11 31.56
C ARG A 356 19.27 4.46 32.60
N GLU A 357 18.90 5.68 32.71
CA GLU A 357 17.53 6.01 33.04
C GLU A 357 16.71 5.77 31.76
N ARG A 358 16.11 4.60 31.68
CA ARG A 358 15.06 4.33 30.70
C ARG A 358 14.03 5.43 30.85
N ASP A 359 13.73 6.15 29.77
CA ASP A 359 12.75 7.26 29.83
C ASP A 359 11.32 6.68 29.90
N GLU A 360 11.07 5.90 30.98
CA GLU A 360 9.80 5.22 31.23
C GLU A 360 8.60 6.16 31.19
N LYS A 361 8.81 7.43 31.52
CA LYS A 361 7.76 8.45 31.49
C LYS A 361 7.30 8.70 30.06
N ASN A 362 8.22 8.89 29.11
CA ASN A 362 7.89 9.13 27.72
C ASN A 362 7.32 7.89 27.04
N GLU A 363 7.78 6.68 27.41
CA GLU A 363 7.20 5.41 26.93
C GLU A 363 5.76 5.27 27.41
N ARG A 364 5.48 5.51 28.71
CA ARG A 364 4.12 5.46 29.29
C ARG A 364 3.20 6.51 28.66
N LEU A 365 3.70 7.72 28.44
CA LEU A 365 2.93 8.78 27.79
C LEU A 365 2.56 8.40 26.35
N SER A 366 3.51 7.87 25.58
CA SER A 366 3.27 7.43 24.21
C SER A 366 2.26 6.27 24.15
N ALA A 367 2.37 5.30 25.06
CA ALA A 367 1.44 4.17 25.16
C ALA A 367 0.01 4.64 25.55
N ALA A 368 -0.11 5.59 26.47
CA ALA A 368 -1.40 6.17 26.85
C ALA A 368 -2.05 6.92 25.67
N LEU A 369 -1.26 7.70 24.91
CA LEU A 369 -1.72 8.43 23.74
C LEU A 369 -2.20 7.46 22.65
N ASP A 370 -1.44 6.41 22.37
CA ASP A 370 -1.80 5.38 21.40
C ASP A 370 -3.10 4.68 21.81
N SER A 371 -3.26 4.31 23.11
CA SER A 371 -4.47 3.68 23.63
C SER A 371 -5.71 4.55 23.48
N ILE A 372 -5.60 5.85 23.76
CA ILE A 372 -6.71 6.80 23.59
C ILE A 372 -7.08 6.95 22.12
N ASN A 373 -6.10 7.09 21.23
CA ASN A 373 -6.32 7.21 19.79
C ASN A 373 -6.89 5.91 19.19
N GLN A 374 -6.53 4.75 19.72
CA GLN A 374 -7.11 3.47 19.32
C GLN A 374 -8.58 3.35 19.74
N LYS A 375 -8.91 3.80 20.95
CA LYS A 375 -10.27 3.69 21.53
C LYS A 375 -11.23 4.72 20.97
N PHE A 376 -10.82 5.97 20.84
CA PHE A 376 -11.68 7.11 20.49
C PHE A 376 -11.49 7.63 19.06
N GLY A 377 -10.58 7.05 18.30
CA GLY A 377 -10.28 7.42 16.92
C GLY A 377 -8.93 8.13 16.77
N LYS A 378 -8.31 7.95 15.61
CA LYS A 378 -6.99 8.52 15.30
C LYS A 378 -7.04 10.04 15.33
N GLY A 379 -6.08 10.65 16.04
CA GLY A 379 -5.96 12.10 16.17
C GLY A 379 -6.85 12.73 17.26
N THR A 380 -7.46 11.91 18.13
CA THR A 380 -8.16 12.42 19.36
C THR A 380 -7.18 13.17 20.25
N LEU A 381 -5.99 12.63 20.46
CA LEU A 381 -4.86 13.32 21.08
C LEU A 381 -3.66 13.32 20.11
N PHE A 382 -2.93 14.40 20.11
CA PHE A 382 -1.72 14.58 19.27
C PHE A 382 -0.72 15.53 19.95
N HIS A 383 0.53 15.50 19.50
CA HIS A 383 1.55 16.42 20.01
C HIS A 383 1.32 17.82 19.44
N LEU A 384 1.50 18.85 20.28
CA LEU A 384 1.29 20.26 19.87
C LEU A 384 2.07 20.63 18.60
N GLY A 385 3.29 20.10 18.44
CA GLY A 385 4.12 20.32 17.25
C GLY A 385 3.51 19.80 15.94
N GLU A 386 2.45 18.99 15.97
CA GLU A 386 1.77 18.52 14.78
C GLU A 386 0.85 19.57 14.13
N GLY A 387 0.59 20.69 14.84
CA GLY A 387 -0.33 21.72 14.40
C GLY A 387 -1.81 21.33 14.46
N ILE A 388 -2.68 22.31 14.59
CA ILE A 388 -4.13 22.12 14.70
C ILE A 388 -4.77 22.17 13.31
N GLU A 389 -4.51 23.19 12.52
CA GLU A 389 -5.19 23.44 11.25
C GLU A 389 -4.64 22.64 10.05
N LYS A 390 -3.41 22.18 10.11
CA LYS A 390 -2.73 21.33 9.09
C LYS A 390 -3.01 21.78 7.64
N ARG A 391 -2.84 23.06 7.33
CA ARG A 391 -3.14 23.67 6.00
C ARG A 391 -2.37 23.02 4.84
N TRP A 392 -1.29 22.35 5.14
CA TRP A 392 -0.46 21.56 4.23
C TRP A 392 -1.06 20.19 3.91
N SER A 393 -2.10 19.78 4.64
CA SER A 393 -2.65 18.43 4.54
C SER A 393 -3.12 18.08 3.12
N MET A 394 -3.24 16.79 2.87
CA MET A 394 -3.64 16.24 1.58
C MET A 394 -5.03 16.74 1.17
N LYS A 395 -5.14 17.21 -0.07
CA LYS A 395 -6.40 17.62 -0.69
C LYS A 395 -7.27 16.40 -1.00
N ARG A 396 -8.56 16.47 -0.62
CA ARG A 396 -9.59 15.45 -0.88
C ARG A 396 -10.96 16.15 -1.06
N ASP A 397 -11.11 16.88 -2.14
CA ASP A 397 -12.29 17.75 -2.36
C ASP A 397 -13.56 16.99 -2.72
N MET A 398 -13.42 15.75 -3.21
CA MET A 398 -14.51 14.89 -3.64
C MET A 398 -14.63 13.63 -2.76
N LEU A 399 -14.28 13.75 -1.46
CA LEU A 399 -14.35 12.65 -0.52
C LEU A 399 -15.80 12.23 -0.29
N SER A 400 -16.04 10.91 -0.32
CA SER A 400 -17.31 10.32 0.10
C SER A 400 -17.52 10.48 1.62
N LYS A 401 -18.76 10.25 2.09
CA LYS A 401 -19.06 10.32 3.52
C LYS A 401 -18.26 9.28 4.30
N PRO A 402 -17.94 9.54 5.58
CA PRO A 402 -17.25 8.58 6.45
C PRO A 402 -18.18 7.45 6.93
N TYR A 403 -18.71 6.66 6.00
CA TYR A 403 -19.78 5.68 6.21
C TYR A 403 -19.51 4.66 7.32
N THR A 404 -18.24 4.32 7.56
CA THR A 404 -17.83 3.28 8.52
C THR A 404 -17.09 3.83 9.74
N THR A 405 -16.90 5.15 9.81
CA THR A 405 -16.13 5.81 10.88
C THR A 405 -16.90 6.92 11.61
N ASP A 406 -18.11 7.25 11.15
CA ASP A 406 -18.99 8.23 11.80
C ASP A 406 -20.43 7.71 11.86
N TRP A 407 -20.96 7.56 13.10
CA TRP A 407 -22.33 7.12 13.34
C TRP A 407 -23.40 8.00 12.70
N LYS A 408 -23.13 9.31 12.54
CA LYS A 408 -24.05 10.24 11.90
C LYS A 408 -24.13 10.07 10.39
N SER A 409 -23.22 9.32 9.81
CA SER A 409 -23.14 9.03 8.38
C SER A 409 -23.75 7.69 7.99
N LEU A 410 -24.40 6.99 8.92
CA LEU A 410 -25.14 5.76 8.61
C LEU A 410 -26.23 6.03 7.58
N LEU A 411 -26.46 5.02 6.71
CA LEU A 411 -27.53 5.09 5.72
C LEU A 411 -28.89 5.02 6.42
N GLU A 412 -29.75 5.98 6.13
CA GLU A 412 -31.15 5.97 6.56
C GLU A 412 -31.95 5.11 5.59
N VAL A 413 -32.64 4.09 6.14
CA VAL A 413 -33.59 3.28 5.39
C VAL A 413 -34.94 4.01 5.45
N ARG A 414 -35.50 4.36 4.30
CA ARG A 414 -36.84 4.96 4.15
C ARG A 414 -37.81 3.96 3.57
#